data_9e45ef7eafc44814143d8927bd08f7a5
#
_entry.id   9e45ef7eafc44814143d8927bd08f7a5
#
_cell.length_a   1.000
_cell.length_b   1.000
_cell.length_c   1.000
_cell.angle_alpha   90.00
_cell.angle_beta   90.00
_cell.angle_gamma   90.00
#
_symmetry.space_group_name_H-M   'P 1'
#
loop_
_entity.id
_entity.type
_entity.pdbx_description
1 polymer ?
#
loop_
_entity_poly.entity_id
_entity_poly.type
_entity_poly.pdbx_seq_one_letter_code
_entity_poly.pdbx_strand_id
1 'polypeptide(L)'
;MSKLIFLDVDGTLVDYHNRIPESAVKAIRQARENGHLVYVCTGRSKAEMQPELWEIGLDGMIGGNGSYVEHHGQVLMHELISKEDAAKIVDWLTERHLAFYLESNNGLFASPDFRERAREILKTYAIQKGQSEESVAGKEPEDFLHGLQYGEELYRDDLNKVSFVLESYQDHLDSKETFPQLSLIHI
;
A
#
# COMPACT_ATOMS: atom_id res chain seq x y z
N MET A 1 13.56 -23.00 -20.66
CA MET A 1 12.25 -23.03 -19.99
C MET A 1 12.02 -21.65 -19.38
N SER A 2 10.96 -20.95 -19.75
CA SER A 2 10.57 -19.66 -19.14
C SER A 2 10.16 -19.86 -17.68
N LYS A 3 10.46 -18.88 -16.82
CA LYS A 3 10.06 -18.85 -15.41
C LYS A 3 9.24 -17.60 -15.14
N LEU A 4 8.36 -17.67 -14.15
CA LEU A 4 7.72 -16.52 -13.52
C LEU A 4 8.51 -16.19 -12.25
N ILE A 5 8.89 -14.93 -12.09
CA ILE A 5 9.63 -14.42 -10.95
C ILE A 5 8.75 -13.38 -10.27
N PHE A 6 8.47 -13.58 -8.99
CA PHE A 6 7.70 -12.65 -8.17
C PHE A 6 8.61 -12.03 -7.13
N LEU A 7 8.64 -10.71 -7.06
CA LEU A 7 9.48 -9.92 -6.18
C LEU A 7 8.60 -9.06 -5.26
N ASP A 8 8.83 -9.14 -3.97
CA ASP A 8 8.27 -8.17 -3.05
C ASP A 8 8.97 -6.81 -3.24
N VAL A 9 8.30 -5.73 -2.90
CA VAL A 9 8.79 -4.36 -3.11
C VAL A 9 9.52 -3.87 -1.87
N ASP A 10 8.83 -3.75 -0.74
CA ASP A 10 9.31 -3.02 0.44
C ASP A 10 10.33 -3.82 1.26
N GLY A 11 11.59 -3.38 1.27
CA GLY A 11 12.69 -4.09 1.93
C GLY A 11 13.24 -5.28 1.12
N THR A 12 12.75 -5.51 -0.11
CA THR A 12 13.23 -6.53 -1.04
C THR A 12 13.78 -5.89 -2.31
N LEU A 13 12.91 -5.29 -3.13
CA LEU A 13 13.30 -4.63 -4.37
C LEU A 13 13.78 -3.20 -4.13
N VAL A 14 13.19 -2.52 -3.17
CA VAL A 14 13.59 -1.18 -2.72
C VAL A 14 14.10 -1.22 -1.28
N ASP A 15 15.08 -0.36 -0.98
CA ASP A 15 15.51 -0.12 0.38
C ASP A 15 14.48 0.77 1.13
N TYR A 16 14.70 0.98 2.43
CA TYR A 16 13.83 1.82 3.26
C TYR A 16 13.88 3.33 2.94
N HIS A 17 14.66 3.73 1.93
CA HIS A 17 14.65 5.06 1.34
C HIS A 17 13.99 5.07 -0.04
N ASN A 18 13.25 4.01 -0.40
CA ASN A 18 12.64 3.78 -1.71
C ASN A 18 13.65 3.80 -2.89
N ARG A 19 14.91 3.44 -2.64
CA ARG A 19 15.92 3.38 -3.69
C ARG A 19 16.04 1.95 -4.21
N ILE A 20 16.07 1.84 -5.53
CA ILE A 20 16.24 0.57 -6.23
C ILE A 20 17.73 0.39 -6.52
N PRO A 21 18.39 -0.69 -6.05
CA PRO A 21 19.77 -0.96 -6.37
C PRO A 21 19.96 -1.17 -7.89
N GLU A 22 20.97 -0.54 -8.46
CA GLU A 22 21.27 -0.69 -9.89
C GLU A 22 21.52 -2.16 -10.31
N SER A 23 22.08 -2.96 -9.39
CA SER A 23 22.26 -4.39 -9.58
C SER A 23 20.93 -5.14 -9.73
N ALA A 24 19.89 -4.74 -9.00
CA ALA A 24 18.55 -5.33 -9.12
C ALA A 24 17.93 -5.00 -10.48
N VAL A 25 18.02 -3.75 -10.92
CA VAL A 25 17.56 -3.33 -12.26
C VAL A 25 18.23 -4.15 -13.36
N LYS A 26 19.57 -4.30 -13.30
CA LYS A 26 20.33 -5.10 -14.26
C LYS A 26 19.91 -6.56 -14.25
N ALA A 27 19.75 -7.17 -13.08
CA ALA A 27 19.35 -8.56 -12.94
C ALA A 27 17.94 -8.82 -13.49
N ILE A 28 16.99 -7.92 -13.21
CA ILE A 28 15.62 -8.03 -13.73
C ILE A 28 15.60 -7.93 -15.25
N ARG A 29 16.29 -6.95 -15.83
CA ARG A 29 16.39 -6.79 -17.29
C ARG A 29 17.02 -8.01 -17.94
N GLN A 30 18.10 -8.52 -17.37
CA GLN A 30 18.75 -9.74 -17.86
C GLN A 30 17.84 -10.96 -17.77
N ALA A 31 17.08 -11.12 -16.69
CA ALA A 31 16.12 -12.21 -16.56
C ALA A 31 15.05 -12.16 -17.68
N ARG A 32 14.55 -10.97 -17.98
CA ARG A 32 13.58 -10.77 -19.07
C ARG A 32 14.18 -11.02 -20.45
N GLU A 33 15.41 -10.58 -20.72
CA GLU A 33 16.15 -10.88 -21.95
C GLU A 33 16.33 -12.40 -22.14
N ASN A 34 16.47 -13.14 -21.04
CA ASN A 34 16.52 -14.62 -21.06
C ASN A 34 15.15 -15.29 -21.23
N GLY A 35 14.09 -14.51 -21.44
CA GLY A 35 12.73 -15.00 -21.68
C GLY A 35 11.96 -15.38 -20.41
N HIS A 36 12.35 -14.86 -19.25
CA HIS A 36 11.59 -14.98 -18.00
C HIS A 36 10.62 -13.79 -17.87
N LEU A 37 9.56 -13.95 -17.09
CA LEU A 37 8.61 -12.88 -16.77
C LEU A 37 8.80 -12.46 -15.30
N VAL A 38 8.83 -11.15 -15.05
CA VAL A 38 9.09 -10.59 -13.71
C VAL A 38 7.95 -9.71 -13.27
N TYR A 39 7.38 -10.04 -12.12
CA TYR A 39 6.27 -9.34 -11.50
C TYR A 39 6.66 -8.85 -10.11
N VAL A 40 6.08 -7.76 -9.68
CA VAL A 40 6.04 -7.44 -8.25
C VAL A 40 4.85 -8.12 -7.59
N CYS A 41 5.02 -8.49 -6.31
CA CYS A 41 3.97 -9.03 -5.46
C CYS A 41 4.02 -8.24 -4.14
N THR A 42 3.07 -7.33 -3.92
CA THR A 42 3.16 -6.29 -2.90
C THR A 42 1.81 -5.98 -2.25
N GLY A 43 1.87 -5.45 -1.02
CA GLY A 43 0.71 -4.85 -0.37
C GLY A 43 0.28 -3.50 -0.97
N ARG A 44 1.14 -2.84 -1.73
CA ARG A 44 0.84 -1.56 -2.36
C ARG A 44 -0.32 -1.70 -3.36
N SER A 45 -1.21 -0.72 -3.39
CA SER A 45 -2.13 -0.53 -4.50
C SER A 45 -1.39 0.01 -5.73
N LYS A 46 -2.02 -0.02 -6.90
CA LYS A 46 -1.39 0.49 -8.12
C LYS A 46 -1.01 1.97 -8.01
N ALA A 47 -1.80 2.78 -7.29
CA ALA A 47 -1.53 4.19 -7.07
C ALA A 47 -0.25 4.45 -6.24
N GLU A 48 0.19 3.48 -5.44
CA GLU A 48 1.41 3.56 -4.64
C GLU A 48 2.67 3.10 -5.40
N MET A 49 2.48 2.56 -6.60
CA MET A 49 3.58 2.12 -7.46
C MET A 49 4.18 3.32 -8.19
N GLN A 50 5.31 3.80 -7.69
CA GLN A 50 6.03 4.93 -8.27
C GLN A 50 6.51 4.61 -9.70
N PRO A 51 6.58 5.62 -10.58
CA PRO A 51 7.01 5.43 -11.98
C PRO A 51 8.34 4.69 -12.11
N GLU A 52 9.30 4.96 -11.22
CA GLU A 52 10.64 4.36 -11.20
C GLU A 52 10.60 2.83 -11.06
N LEU A 53 9.59 2.29 -10.34
CA LEU A 53 9.39 0.85 -10.22
C LEU A 53 8.96 0.23 -11.56
N TRP A 54 8.12 0.92 -12.32
CA TRP A 54 7.71 0.46 -13.65
C TRP A 54 8.84 0.58 -14.69
N GLU A 55 9.69 1.60 -14.57
CA GLU A 55 10.84 1.82 -15.46
C GLU A 55 11.91 0.73 -15.38
N ILE A 56 11.91 -0.09 -14.33
CA ILE A 56 12.76 -1.29 -14.26
C ILE A 56 12.46 -2.24 -15.42
N GLY A 57 11.19 -2.25 -15.86
CA GLY A 57 10.69 -3.10 -16.94
C GLY A 57 10.00 -4.36 -16.39
N LEU A 58 9.07 -4.19 -15.48
CA LEU A 58 8.24 -5.28 -14.96
C LEU A 58 7.20 -5.74 -16.00
N ASP A 59 6.83 -7.02 -15.96
CA ASP A 59 5.79 -7.59 -16.82
C ASP A 59 4.38 -7.42 -16.22
N GLY A 60 4.29 -7.04 -14.96
CA GLY A 60 3.03 -6.77 -14.27
C GLY A 60 3.18 -6.76 -12.76
N MET A 61 2.04 -6.80 -12.07
CA MET A 61 1.99 -6.80 -10.61
C MET A 61 0.87 -7.67 -10.06
N ILE A 62 1.09 -8.15 -8.84
CA ILE A 62 0.08 -8.58 -7.89
C ILE A 62 0.11 -7.54 -6.78
N GLY A 63 -0.93 -6.72 -6.68
CA GLY A 63 -1.02 -5.58 -5.76
C GLY A 63 -2.18 -5.66 -4.81
N GLY A 64 -2.29 -4.68 -3.89
CA GLY A 64 -3.39 -4.56 -2.95
C GLY A 64 -3.58 -5.82 -2.10
N ASN A 65 -2.49 -6.42 -1.61
CA ASN A 65 -2.51 -7.70 -0.88
C ASN A 65 -3.13 -8.87 -1.65
N GLY A 66 -3.04 -8.86 -2.99
CA GLY A 66 -3.59 -9.90 -3.86
C GLY A 66 -4.96 -9.58 -4.46
N SER A 67 -5.55 -8.43 -4.15
CA SER A 67 -6.84 -7.99 -4.72
C SER A 67 -6.74 -7.53 -6.18
N TYR A 68 -5.53 -7.26 -6.66
CA TYR A 68 -5.28 -6.77 -8.01
C TYR A 68 -4.18 -7.57 -8.72
N VAL A 69 -4.44 -8.01 -9.93
CA VAL A 69 -3.46 -8.70 -10.80
C VAL A 69 -3.46 -8.07 -12.18
N GLU A 70 -2.26 -7.68 -12.63
CA GLU A 70 -2.04 -7.09 -13.95
C GLU A 70 -0.91 -7.81 -14.68
N HIS A 71 -1.07 -8.02 -15.99
CA HIS A 71 -0.06 -8.55 -16.90
C HIS A 71 0.01 -7.66 -18.15
N HIS A 72 1.18 -7.06 -18.44
CA HIS A 72 1.42 -6.15 -19.55
C HIS A 72 0.33 -5.07 -19.74
N GLY A 73 -0.10 -4.46 -18.64
CA GLY A 73 -1.16 -3.44 -18.64
C GLY A 73 -2.58 -3.98 -18.75
N GLN A 74 -2.75 -5.29 -18.94
CA GLN A 74 -4.07 -5.92 -18.91
C GLN A 74 -4.43 -6.36 -17.50
N VAL A 75 -5.53 -5.87 -16.97
CA VAL A 75 -6.08 -6.32 -15.69
C VAL A 75 -6.66 -7.72 -15.85
N LEU A 76 -6.10 -8.68 -15.10
CA LEU A 76 -6.56 -10.06 -15.07
C LEU A 76 -7.54 -10.31 -13.92
N MET A 77 -7.37 -9.59 -12.81
CA MET A 77 -8.24 -9.68 -11.63
C MET A 77 -8.23 -8.34 -10.90
N HIS A 78 -9.38 -7.92 -10.41
CA HIS A 78 -9.52 -6.79 -9.51
C HIS A 78 -10.72 -7.03 -8.59
N GLU A 79 -10.42 -7.52 -7.39
CA GLU A 79 -11.41 -7.69 -6.34
C GLU A 79 -11.43 -6.46 -5.44
N LEU A 80 -12.57 -5.82 -5.37
CA LEU A 80 -12.80 -4.60 -4.60
C LEU A 80 -13.58 -4.91 -3.33
N ILE A 81 -13.36 -4.11 -2.29
CA ILE A 81 -14.26 -4.05 -1.16
C ILE A 81 -15.63 -3.58 -1.68
N SER A 82 -16.72 -4.28 -1.33
CA SER A 82 -18.03 -3.87 -1.76
C SER A 82 -18.36 -2.44 -1.26
N LYS A 83 -19.10 -1.68 -2.05
CA LYS A 83 -19.51 -0.32 -1.65
C LYS A 83 -20.20 -0.29 -0.28
N GLU A 84 -21.00 -1.33 -0.01
CA GLU A 84 -21.70 -1.47 1.26
C GLU A 84 -20.73 -1.71 2.42
N ASP A 85 -19.75 -2.59 2.25
CA ASP A 85 -18.76 -2.86 3.28
C ASP A 85 -17.77 -1.67 3.45
N ALA A 86 -17.40 -1.01 2.36
CA ALA A 86 -16.61 0.22 2.41
C ALA A 86 -17.31 1.29 3.25
N ALA A 87 -18.60 1.52 3.04
CA ALA A 87 -19.38 2.47 3.83
C ALA A 87 -19.42 2.07 5.32
N LYS A 88 -19.69 0.80 5.63
CA LYS A 88 -19.68 0.31 7.01
C LYS A 88 -18.33 0.50 7.70
N ILE A 89 -17.23 0.28 6.98
CA ILE A 89 -15.87 0.48 7.51
C ILE A 89 -15.63 1.96 7.81
N VAL A 90 -15.98 2.86 6.88
CA VAL A 90 -15.82 4.31 7.04
C VAL A 90 -16.65 4.81 8.23
N ASP A 91 -17.91 4.38 8.34
CA ASP A 91 -18.79 4.74 9.46
C ASP A 91 -18.20 4.26 10.78
N TRP A 92 -17.79 3.00 10.86
CA TRP A 92 -17.21 2.38 12.05
C TRP A 92 -15.94 3.10 12.52
N LEU A 93 -15.03 3.45 11.60
CA LEU A 93 -13.80 4.18 11.89
C LEU A 93 -14.10 5.62 12.34
N THR A 94 -15.05 6.27 11.68
CA THR A 94 -15.47 7.65 12.00
C THR A 94 -16.13 7.73 13.38
N GLU A 95 -17.06 6.83 13.70
CA GLU A 95 -17.73 6.77 15.00
C GLU A 95 -16.77 6.53 16.16
N ARG A 96 -15.69 5.78 15.91
CA ARG A 96 -14.63 5.51 16.89
C ARG A 96 -13.53 6.57 16.91
N HIS A 97 -13.63 7.57 16.07
CA HIS A 97 -12.59 8.61 15.91
C HIS A 97 -11.21 8.04 15.58
N LEU A 98 -11.13 6.94 14.84
CA LEU A 98 -9.88 6.36 14.38
C LEU A 98 -9.45 7.02 13.07
N ALA A 99 -8.22 7.49 13.00
CA ALA A 99 -7.67 8.07 11.78
C ALA A 99 -7.35 6.96 10.77
N PHE A 100 -7.70 7.14 9.50
CA PHE A 100 -7.56 6.13 8.46
C PHE A 100 -7.27 6.73 7.10
N TYR A 101 -6.81 5.88 6.18
CA TYR A 101 -6.82 6.18 4.76
C TYR A 101 -7.29 4.97 3.95
N LEU A 102 -7.92 5.29 2.84
CA LEU A 102 -8.51 4.37 1.89
C LEU A 102 -7.55 4.19 0.71
N GLU A 103 -7.33 2.96 0.30
CA GLU A 103 -6.36 2.62 -0.74
C GLU A 103 -7.07 2.05 -1.95
N SER A 104 -6.91 2.73 -3.08
CA SER A 104 -7.43 2.33 -4.37
C SER A 104 -6.33 2.37 -5.44
N ASN A 105 -6.62 1.82 -6.63
CA ASN A 105 -5.72 1.97 -7.77
C ASN A 105 -5.72 3.39 -8.36
N ASN A 106 -6.66 4.25 -7.90
CA ASN A 106 -6.81 5.64 -8.35
C ASN A 106 -6.20 6.66 -7.37
N GLY A 107 -5.80 6.25 -6.18
CA GLY A 107 -5.21 7.13 -5.16
C GLY A 107 -5.33 6.61 -3.75
N LEU A 108 -4.79 7.39 -2.82
CA LEU A 108 -4.90 7.21 -1.38
C LEU A 108 -5.72 8.36 -0.81
N PHE A 109 -6.74 8.07 0.01
CA PHE A 109 -7.72 9.06 0.46
C PHE A 109 -7.83 9.03 1.98
N ALA A 110 -7.36 10.08 2.63
CA ALA A 110 -7.24 10.17 4.07
C ALA A 110 -8.47 10.76 4.76
N SER A 111 -8.77 10.28 5.97
CA SER A 111 -9.71 10.95 6.87
C SER A 111 -9.22 12.36 7.24
N PRO A 112 -10.12 13.29 7.58
CA PRO A 112 -9.74 14.69 7.81
C PRO A 112 -8.68 14.89 8.89
N ASP A 113 -8.67 14.05 9.91
CA ASP A 113 -7.78 14.11 11.09
C ASP A 113 -6.50 13.25 10.91
N PHE A 114 -6.36 12.53 9.80
CA PHE A 114 -5.25 11.58 9.57
C PHE A 114 -3.88 12.28 9.66
N ARG A 115 -3.74 13.47 9.08
CA ARG A 115 -2.47 14.20 9.09
C ARG A 115 -1.93 14.42 10.51
N GLU A 116 -2.79 14.86 11.41
CA GLU A 116 -2.40 15.15 12.79
C GLU A 116 -2.10 13.86 13.56
N ARG A 117 -2.99 12.87 13.45
CA ARG A 117 -2.95 11.67 14.28
C ARG A 117 -1.92 10.63 13.80
N ALA A 118 -1.69 10.52 12.50
CA ALA A 118 -0.76 9.56 11.94
C ALA A 118 0.70 10.02 11.91
N ARG A 119 0.98 11.34 12.01
CA ARG A 119 2.32 11.92 11.85
C ARG A 119 3.39 11.22 12.68
N GLU A 120 3.23 11.17 13.99
CA GLU A 120 4.23 10.60 14.89
C GLU A 120 4.32 9.08 14.78
N ILE A 121 3.22 8.42 14.45
CA ILE A 121 3.17 6.98 14.23
C ILE A 121 3.96 6.59 12.98
N LEU A 122 3.76 7.30 11.87
CA LEU A 122 4.49 7.07 10.62
C LEU A 122 5.99 7.35 10.78
N LYS A 123 6.37 8.39 11.53
CA LYS A 123 7.77 8.66 11.87
C LYS A 123 8.38 7.50 12.67
N THR A 124 7.68 7.07 13.72
CA THR A 124 8.12 5.95 14.57
C THR A 124 8.29 4.69 13.73
N TYR A 125 7.32 4.39 12.88
CA TYR A 125 7.39 3.25 11.97
C TYR A 125 8.59 3.34 11.01
N ALA A 126 8.84 4.51 10.42
CA ALA A 126 9.97 4.72 9.53
C ALA A 126 11.33 4.54 10.24
N ILE A 127 11.44 4.99 11.51
CA ILE A 127 12.63 4.78 12.34
C ILE A 127 12.82 3.29 12.64
N GLN A 128 11.77 2.57 12.99
CA GLN A 128 11.83 1.12 13.20
C GLN A 128 12.25 0.36 11.94
N LYS A 129 11.96 0.91 10.76
CA LYS A 129 12.41 0.39 9.45
C LYS A 129 13.80 0.86 9.04
N GLY A 130 14.52 1.57 9.91
CA GLY A 130 15.93 1.93 9.73
C GLY A 130 16.20 3.35 9.19
N GLN A 131 15.18 4.21 9.10
CA GLN A 131 15.42 5.63 8.84
C GLN A 131 15.96 6.33 10.10
N SER A 132 16.80 7.36 9.93
CA SER A 132 17.30 8.14 11.05
C SER A 132 16.26 9.14 11.56
N GLU A 133 16.30 9.48 12.84
CA GLU A 133 15.43 10.49 13.45
C GLU A 133 15.52 11.84 12.70
N GLU A 134 16.74 12.24 12.31
CA GLU A 134 16.97 13.47 11.55
C GLU A 134 16.27 13.44 10.18
N SER A 135 16.25 12.28 9.51
CA SER A 135 15.64 12.13 8.19
C SER A 135 14.11 12.20 8.21
N VAL A 136 13.48 11.95 9.36
CA VAL A 136 12.01 11.95 9.51
C VAL A 136 11.47 13.14 10.29
N ALA A 137 12.33 13.93 10.97
CA ALA A 137 11.92 14.99 11.90
C ALA A 137 10.94 16.02 11.32
N GLY A 138 11.12 16.43 10.07
CA GLY A 138 10.27 17.41 9.38
C GLY A 138 9.23 16.82 8.43
N LYS A 139 9.09 15.49 8.40
CA LYS A 139 8.18 14.83 7.45
C LYS A 139 6.73 14.87 7.91
N GLU A 140 5.85 14.99 6.93
CA GLU A 140 4.41 14.86 7.06
C GLU A 140 3.94 13.49 6.53
N PRO A 141 2.72 13.04 6.80
CA PRO A 141 2.20 11.77 6.30
C PRO A 141 2.34 11.57 4.79
N GLU A 142 2.22 12.63 3.99
CA GLU A 142 2.36 12.61 2.53
C GLU A 142 3.78 12.31 2.06
N ASP A 143 4.78 12.52 2.90
CA ASP A 143 6.18 12.17 2.60
C ASP A 143 6.46 10.67 2.77
N PHE A 144 5.59 9.97 3.52
CA PHE A 144 5.63 8.52 3.73
C PHE A 144 4.66 7.78 2.81
N LEU A 145 3.48 8.36 2.59
CA LEU A 145 2.39 7.82 1.80
C LEU A 145 2.22 8.67 0.53
N HIS A 146 3.01 8.33 -0.48
CA HIS A 146 3.03 9.10 -1.71
C HIS A 146 1.66 9.13 -2.39
N GLY A 147 1.21 10.34 -2.76
CA GLY A 147 -0.09 10.53 -3.40
C GLY A 147 -1.29 10.55 -2.45
N LEU A 148 -1.06 10.67 -1.13
CA LEU A 148 -2.12 10.80 -0.14
C LEU A 148 -2.90 12.11 -0.37
N GLN A 149 -4.22 12.00 -0.42
CA GLN A 149 -5.16 13.10 -0.70
C GLN A 149 -6.09 13.32 0.49
N TYR A 150 -6.44 14.58 0.73
CA TYR A 150 -7.37 15.00 1.78
C TYR A 150 -8.56 15.74 1.18
N GLY A 151 -9.71 15.68 1.86
CA GLY A 151 -10.91 16.39 1.45
C GLY A 151 -11.67 15.73 0.29
N GLU A 152 -11.27 14.53 -0.09
CA GLU A 152 -11.93 13.73 -1.12
C GLU A 152 -13.09 12.92 -0.53
N GLU A 153 -13.94 12.38 -1.42
CA GLU A 153 -15.03 11.48 -1.05
C GLU A 153 -14.49 10.19 -0.45
N LEU A 154 -14.98 9.84 0.75
CA LEU A 154 -14.57 8.63 1.48
C LEU A 154 -15.51 7.44 1.25
N TYR A 155 -16.77 7.65 0.83
CA TYR A 155 -17.72 6.58 0.52
C TYR A 155 -17.54 6.08 -0.92
N ARG A 156 -16.44 5.32 -1.11
CA ARG A 156 -15.94 4.90 -2.43
C ARG A 156 -16.33 3.46 -2.76
N ASP A 157 -16.30 3.13 -4.04
CA ASP A 157 -16.57 1.80 -4.58
C ASP A 157 -15.38 1.21 -5.37
N ASP A 158 -14.20 1.83 -5.23
CA ASP A 158 -12.98 1.44 -5.93
C ASP A 158 -11.83 1.03 -4.97
N LEU A 159 -12.17 0.57 -3.76
CA LEU A 159 -11.19 0.30 -2.71
C LEU A 159 -10.59 -1.12 -2.81
N ASN A 160 -9.27 -1.20 -2.75
CA ASN A 160 -8.51 -2.43 -2.57
C ASN A 160 -8.41 -2.83 -1.09
N LYS A 161 -8.12 -1.85 -0.23
CA LYS A 161 -7.94 -2.04 1.21
C LYS A 161 -8.15 -0.74 1.97
N VAL A 162 -8.22 -0.85 3.30
CA VAL A 162 -8.31 0.29 4.23
C VAL A 162 -7.23 0.11 5.29
N SER A 163 -6.48 1.18 5.55
CA SER A 163 -5.49 1.25 6.62
C SER A 163 -5.90 2.28 7.67
N PHE A 164 -5.77 1.95 8.94
CA PHE A 164 -6.14 2.85 10.02
C PHE A 164 -5.16 2.78 11.19
N VAL A 165 -5.12 3.86 11.95
CA VAL A 165 -4.28 4.01 13.12
C VAL A 165 -4.99 3.40 14.33
N LEU A 166 -4.36 2.41 14.95
CA LEU A 166 -4.83 1.84 16.21
C LEU A 166 -4.50 2.79 17.37
N GLU A 167 -5.50 3.15 18.17
CA GLU A 167 -5.30 3.87 19.43
C GLU A 167 -5.03 2.90 20.59
N SER A 168 -5.55 1.68 20.44
CA SER A 168 -5.40 0.61 21.43
C SER A 168 -5.42 -0.77 20.77
N TYR A 169 -4.94 -1.79 21.49
CA TYR A 169 -5.09 -3.18 21.04
C TYR A 169 -6.56 -3.62 20.97
N GLN A 170 -7.44 -2.97 21.74
CA GLN A 170 -8.88 -3.27 21.70
C GLN A 170 -9.49 -2.91 20.35
N ASP A 171 -9.05 -1.81 19.71
CA ASP A 171 -9.53 -1.44 18.37
C ASP A 171 -9.25 -2.53 17.33
N HIS A 172 -8.11 -3.21 17.47
CA HIS A 172 -7.80 -4.37 16.67
C HIS A 172 -8.76 -5.53 16.92
N LEU A 173 -9.04 -5.87 18.18
CA LEU A 173 -9.97 -6.95 18.51
C LEU A 173 -11.38 -6.65 18.02
N ASP A 174 -11.84 -5.42 18.23
CA ASP A 174 -13.16 -4.96 17.80
C ASP A 174 -13.30 -4.97 16.27
N SER A 175 -12.24 -4.58 15.54
CA SER A 175 -12.26 -4.61 14.07
C SER A 175 -12.40 -6.05 13.54
N LYS A 176 -11.73 -7.01 14.16
CA LYS A 176 -11.85 -8.44 13.80
C LYS A 176 -13.23 -9.01 14.08
N GLU A 177 -13.85 -8.59 15.19
CA GLU A 177 -15.19 -9.02 15.55
C GLU A 177 -16.24 -8.40 14.62
N THR A 178 -16.08 -7.12 14.28
CA THR A 178 -17.02 -6.38 13.43
C THR A 178 -16.95 -6.82 11.97
N PHE A 179 -15.76 -7.10 11.48
CA PHE A 179 -15.49 -7.44 10.06
C PHE A 179 -14.83 -8.81 9.89
N PRO A 180 -15.45 -9.90 10.35
CA PRO A 180 -14.83 -11.23 10.33
C PRO A 180 -14.62 -11.78 8.92
N GLN A 181 -15.34 -11.25 7.92
CA GLN A 181 -15.21 -11.63 6.52
C GLN A 181 -14.03 -10.94 5.81
N LEU A 182 -13.44 -9.90 6.43
CA LEU A 182 -12.30 -9.17 5.86
C LEU A 182 -10.99 -9.77 6.36
N SER A 183 -10.02 -9.85 5.47
CA SER A 183 -8.65 -10.19 5.85
C SER A 183 -8.01 -8.97 6.50
N LEU A 184 -7.67 -9.07 7.79
CA LEU A 184 -6.99 -8.02 8.54
C LEU A 184 -5.50 -8.33 8.60
N ILE A 185 -4.69 -7.45 8.01
CA ILE A 185 -3.22 -7.51 8.12
C ILE A 185 -2.82 -6.40 9.07
N HIS A 186 -2.01 -6.77 10.09
CA HIS A 186 -1.43 -5.80 11.01
C HIS A 186 -0.03 -5.46 10.59
N ILE A 187 0.26 -4.19 10.63
CA ILE A 187 1.60 -3.65 10.49
C ILE A 187 1.97 -2.97 11.80
#